data_96fa179085aa467d59281e6fa5694bfb
#
_entry.id   96fa179085aa467d59281e6fa5694bfb
#
_cell.length_a   1.000
_cell.length_b   1.000
_cell.length_c   1.000
_cell.angle_alpha   90.00
_cell.angle_beta   90.00
_cell.angle_gamma   90.00
#
_symmetry.space_group_name_H-M   'P 1'
#
loop_
_entity.id
_entity.type
_entity.pdbx_description
1 polymer ?
#
loop_
_entity_poly.entity_id
_entity_poly.type
_entity_poly.pdbx_seq_one_letter_code
_entity_poly.pdbx_strand_id
1 'polypeptide(L)'
;WYQVHQDIDNLVLDLNVKENCYTALNGYSEVFNLAADMGGMGFIETHKAECMLSVLINTHLLLAAKDLGIDRFFYASSACVYNGEKQQDTDNPGLKESDAYPAQAEDGYGWEKLFSERMCRHFREDYGINTRVARFHNVYGPNGTWDGGREKAPAAMCRKVLEAELYGKDEINI
;
A
#
# COMPACT_ATOMS: atom_id res chain seq x y z
N TRP A 1 6.32 -15.12 4.27
CA TRP A 1 7.36 -14.38 3.54
C TRP A 1 8.24 -15.39 2.81
N TYR A 2 8.58 -15.14 1.58
CA TYR A 2 9.50 -15.97 0.79
C TYR A 2 10.52 -15.06 0.11
N GLN A 3 11.71 -15.57 -0.07
CA GLN A 3 12.77 -14.89 -0.81
C GLN A 3 12.46 -14.96 -2.30
N VAL A 4 12.29 -13.80 -2.94
CA VAL A 4 11.96 -13.72 -4.36
C VAL A 4 13.19 -14.02 -5.23
N HIS A 5 14.38 -13.65 -4.75
CA HIS A 5 15.66 -13.84 -5.45
C HIS A 5 16.75 -14.21 -4.44
N GLN A 6 17.60 -15.19 -4.80
CA GLN A 6 18.66 -15.70 -3.91
C GLN A 6 19.77 -14.68 -3.65
N ASP A 7 19.95 -13.71 -4.54
CA ASP A 7 20.98 -12.67 -4.43
C ASP A 7 20.50 -11.41 -3.70
N ILE A 8 19.36 -11.50 -3.01
CA ILE A 8 18.77 -10.41 -2.23
C ILE A 8 18.92 -10.70 -0.73
N ASP A 9 19.44 -9.75 0.02
CA ASP A 9 19.44 -9.82 1.48
C ASP A 9 18.02 -9.64 2.00
N ASN A 10 17.52 -10.65 2.73
CA ASN A 10 16.21 -10.60 3.36
C ASN A 10 16.37 -10.33 4.85
N LEU A 11 15.82 -9.19 5.30
CA LEU A 11 15.71 -8.84 6.72
C LEU A 11 14.23 -8.95 7.14
N VAL A 12 13.96 -9.75 8.17
CA VAL A 12 12.62 -9.84 8.78
C VAL A 12 12.57 -8.86 9.94
N LEU A 13 11.99 -7.68 9.71
CA LEU A 13 11.95 -6.58 10.66
C LEU A 13 10.51 -6.03 10.78
N ASP A 14 10.09 -5.70 12.00
CA ASP A 14 8.88 -4.91 12.22
C ASP A 14 9.20 -3.41 12.02
N LEU A 15 8.70 -2.82 10.94
CA LEU A 15 8.94 -1.41 10.61
C LEU A 15 8.08 -0.43 11.42
N ASN A 16 7.17 -0.92 12.27
CA ASN A 16 6.54 -0.09 13.30
C ASN A 16 7.53 0.30 14.41
N VAL A 17 8.63 -0.43 14.52
CA VAL A 17 9.74 -0.12 15.44
C VAL A 17 10.74 0.78 14.75
N LYS A 18 10.93 2.00 15.29
CA LYS A 18 11.77 3.03 14.67
C LYS A 18 13.19 2.55 14.36
N GLU A 19 13.83 1.87 15.29
CA GLU A 19 15.20 1.37 15.19
C GLU A 19 15.38 0.38 14.04
N ASN A 20 14.34 -0.42 13.76
CA ASN A 20 14.33 -1.36 12.65
C ASN A 20 14.36 -0.64 11.29
N CYS A 21 13.73 0.53 11.19
CA CYS A 21 13.78 1.34 9.97
C CYS A 21 15.21 1.86 9.71
N TYR A 22 15.93 2.29 10.74
CA TYR A 22 17.34 2.68 10.60
C TYR A 22 18.22 1.49 10.19
N THR A 23 17.97 0.32 10.77
CA THR A 23 18.67 -0.91 10.40
C THR A 23 18.40 -1.28 8.92
N ALA A 24 17.15 -1.19 8.49
CA ALA A 24 16.74 -1.53 7.13
C ALA A 24 17.33 -0.59 6.06
N LEU A 25 17.52 0.69 6.40
CA LEU A 25 17.97 1.71 5.44
C LEU A 25 19.49 1.95 5.48
N ASN A 26 20.19 1.41 6.46
CA ASN A 26 21.62 1.66 6.63
C ASN A 26 22.45 1.15 5.43
N GLY A 27 23.21 2.05 4.82
CA GLY A 27 24.08 1.73 3.69
C GLY A 27 23.41 1.77 2.31
N TYR A 28 22.13 2.14 2.24
CA TYR A 28 21.40 2.29 0.98
C TYR A 28 21.21 3.76 0.62
N SER A 29 21.04 4.06 -0.67
CA SER A 29 20.76 5.41 -1.20
C SER A 29 19.34 5.56 -1.75
N GLU A 30 18.66 4.47 -1.98
CA GLU A 30 17.30 4.43 -2.54
C GLU A 30 16.39 3.53 -1.71
N VAL A 31 15.15 3.97 -1.52
CA VAL A 31 14.13 3.25 -0.76
C VAL A 31 12.86 3.13 -1.58
N PHE A 32 12.29 1.93 -1.65
CA PHE A 32 10.96 1.66 -2.18
C PHE A 32 10.06 1.20 -1.02
N ASN A 33 9.36 2.14 -0.41
CA ASN A 33 8.41 1.83 0.65
C ASN A 33 7.12 1.26 0.07
N LEU A 34 6.99 -0.07 0.11
CA LEU A 34 5.79 -0.82 -0.26
C LEU A 34 5.09 -1.42 0.98
N ALA A 35 5.62 -1.14 2.18
CA ALA A 35 5.14 -1.73 3.41
C ALA A 35 3.87 -1.02 3.90
N ALA A 36 2.84 -1.81 4.16
CA ALA A 36 1.61 -1.39 4.81
C ALA A 36 0.84 -2.61 5.33
N ASP A 37 0.05 -2.43 6.35
CA ASP A 37 -0.96 -3.42 6.72
C ASP A 37 -2.22 -3.17 5.90
N MET A 38 -2.46 -4.04 4.92
CA MET A 38 -3.52 -3.86 3.96
C MET A 38 -3.97 -5.20 3.34
N GLY A 39 -5.09 -5.18 2.67
CA GLY A 39 -5.64 -6.34 1.97
C GLY A 39 -6.63 -5.94 0.88
N GLY A 40 -7.54 -6.84 0.55
CA GLY A 40 -8.75 -6.54 -0.24
C GLY A 40 -9.73 -5.69 0.57
N MET A 41 -10.84 -5.28 -0.06
CA MET A 41 -11.84 -4.40 0.57
C MET A 41 -12.35 -4.96 1.90
N GLY A 42 -12.66 -6.25 1.97
CA GLY A 42 -13.15 -6.86 3.21
C GLY A 42 -12.17 -6.74 4.39
N PHE A 43 -10.85 -6.80 4.13
CA PHE A 43 -9.85 -6.57 5.17
C PHE A 43 -9.81 -5.10 5.59
N ILE A 44 -9.75 -4.18 4.64
CA ILE A 44 -9.65 -2.73 4.90
C ILE A 44 -10.85 -2.23 5.70
N GLU A 45 -12.06 -2.68 5.38
CA GLU A 45 -13.29 -2.27 6.05
C GLU A 45 -13.40 -2.78 7.49
N THR A 46 -12.80 -3.93 7.79
CA THR A 46 -12.89 -4.58 9.11
C THR A 46 -11.69 -4.33 10.02
N HIS A 47 -10.56 -3.83 9.48
CA HIS A 47 -9.30 -3.60 10.21
C HIS A 47 -8.81 -2.16 10.06
N LYS A 48 -9.73 -1.21 10.18
CA LYS A 48 -9.49 0.22 9.91
C LYS A 48 -8.36 0.81 10.74
N ALA A 49 -8.36 0.54 12.05
CA ALA A 49 -7.33 1.05 12.96
C ALA A 49 -5.94 0.47 12.62
N GLU A 50 -5.86 -0.82 12.31
CA GLU A 50 -4.61 -1.48 11.95
C GLU A 50 -4.05 -0.89 10.65
N CYS A 51 -4.91 -0.67 9.63
CA CYS A 51 -4.50 0.01 8.41
C CYS A 51 -3.96 1.41 8.68
N MET A 52 -4.59 2.18 9.57
CA MET A 52 -4.13 3.53 9.93
C MET A 52 -2.78 3.53 10.66
N LEU A 53 -2.47 2.50 11.45
CA LEU A 53 -1.17 2.37 12.14
C LEU A 53 0.01 2.25 11.17
N SER A 54 -0.22 1.90 9.91
CA SER A 54 0.81 1.92 8.85
C SER A 54 1.45 3.30 8.67
N VAL A 55 0.83 4.37 9.16
CA VAL A 55 1.43 5.71 9.21
C VAL A 55 2.75 5.73 9.98
N LEU A 56 2.90 4.86 10.99
CA LEU A 56 4.14 4.74 11.77
C LEU A 56 5.29 4.22 10.89
N ILE A 57 5.02 3.25 10.05
CA ILE A 57 6.01 2.70 9.11
C ILE A 57 6.57 3.81 8.22
N ASN A 58 5.69 4.56 7.54
CA ASN A 58 6.12 5.64 6.66
C ASN A 58 6.83 6.76 7.41
N THR A 59 6.34 7.11 8.61
CA THR A 59 6.97 8.12 9.47
C THR A 59 8.39 7.73 9.85
N HIS A 60 8.58 6.52 10.36
CA HIS A 60 9.89 6.04 10.81
C HIS A 60 10.88 5.88 9.64
N LEU A 61 10.39 5.40 8.48
CA LEU A 61 11.22 5.30 7.27
C LEU A 61 11.65 6.67 6.75
N LEU A 62 10.76 7.67 6.75
CA LEU A 62 11.11 9.04 6.33
C LEU A 62 12.10 9.69 7.30
N LEU A 63 11.94 9.49 8.61
CA LEU A 63 12.90 9.97 9.61
C LEU A 63 14.28 9.32 9.40
N ALA A 64 14.32 7.99 9.23
CA ALA A 64 15.55 7.28 8.96
C ALA A 64 16.17 7.72 7.63
N ALA A 65 15.37 7.90 6.58
CA ALA A 65 15.83 8.39 5.28
C ALA A 65 16.48 9.77 5.38
N LYS A 66 15.87 10.69 6.14
CA LYS A 66 16.43 12.02 6.41
C LYS A 66 17.77 11.93 7.14
N ASP A 67 17.83 11.16 8.22
CA ASP A 67 19.00 11.12 9.10
C ASP A 67 20.18 10.34 8.48
N LEU A 68 19.91 9.36 7.61
CA LEU A 68 20.91 8.55 6.91
C LEU A 68 21.30 9.14 5.53
N GLY A 69 20.66 10.22 5.08
CA GLY A 69 20.99 10.87 3.81
C GLY A 69 20.56 10.06 2.59
N ILE A 70 19.38 9.42 2.63
CA ILE A 70 18.81 8.69 1.48
C ILE A 70 18.51 9.69 0.34
N ASP A 71 19.00 9.41 -0.85
CA ASP A 71 18.83 10.28 -2.02
C ASP A 71 17.41 10.21 -2.61
N ARG A 72 16.84 9.01 -2.69
CA ARG A 72 15.54 8.74 -3.34
C ARG A 72 14.65 7.89 -2.46
N PHE A 73 13.41 8.35 -2.31
CA PHE A 73 12.39 7.65 -1.51
C PHE A 73 11.11 7.52 -2.33
N PHE A 74 10.76 6.30 -2.69
CA PHE A 74 9.50 5.98 -3.35
C PHE A 74 8.48 5.52 -2.32
N TYR A 75 7.25 6.02 -2.42
CA TYR A 75 6.11 5.63 -1.59
C TYR A 75 4.97 5.06 -2.43
N ALA A 76 4.54 3.86 -2.09
CA ALA A 76 3.36 3.23 -2.67
C ALA A 76 2.08 3.73 -1.98
N SER A 77 1.40 4.67 -2.62
CA SER A 77 0.06 5.12 -2.26
C SER A 77 -1.00 4.26 -2.95
N SER A 78 -2.25 4.66 -2.88
CA SER A 78 -3.39 3.89 -3.36
C SER A 78 -4.44 4.77 -4.04
N ALA A 79 -5.26 4.19 -4.91
CA ALA A 79 -6.46 4.82 -5.44
C ALA A 79 -7.48 5.18 -4.35
N CYS A 80 -7.42 4.55 -3.16
CA CYS A 80 -8.27 4.88 -2.00
C CYS A 80 -8.07 6.31 -1.45
N VAL A 81 -7.07 7.05 -1.93
CA VAL A 81 -6.86 8.47 -1.57
C VAL A 81 -7.78 9.42 -2.33
N TYR A 82 -8.36 8.98 -3.44
CA TYR A 82 -9.26 9.82 -4.21
C TYR A 82 -10.56 10.10 -3.47
N ASN A 83 -11.15 11.27 -3.75
CA ASN A 83 -12.41 11.67 -3.15
C ASN A 83 -13.52 10.69 -3.53
N GLY A 84 -14.14 10.06 -2.52
CA GLY A 84 -15.17 9.03 -2.70
C GLY A 84 -16.43 9.54 -3.41
N GLU A 85 -16.81 10.81 -3.23
CA GLU A 85 -17.96 11.39 -3.93
C GLU A 85 -17.76 11.46 -5.45
N LYS A 86 -16.49 11.55 -5.90
CA LYS A 86 -16.17 11.56 -7.33
C LYS A 86 -16.12 10.17 -7.96
N GLN A 87 -16.36 9.12 -7.18
CA GLN A 87 -16.26 7.73 -7.62
C GLN A 87 -17.62 6.99 -7.59
N GLN A 88 -18.71 7.69 -7.32
CA GLN A 88 -20.03 7.07 -7.15
C GLN A 88 -20.73 6.75 -8.48
N ASP A 89 -20.38 7.45 -9.54
CA ASP A 89 -20.99 7.25 -10.86
C ASP A 89 -20.19 6.23 -11.67
N THR A 90 -20.87 5.21 -12.19
CA THR A 90 -20.24 4.18 -13.04
C THR A 90 -19.74 4.76 -14.37
N ASP A 91 -20.34 5.85 -14.85
CA ASP A 91 -19.96 6.55 -16.07
C ASP A 91 -18.93 7.67 -15.84
N ASN A 92 -18.29 7.66 -14.68
CA ASN A 92 -17.30 8.66 -14.30
C ASN A 92 -16.12 8.66 -15.29
N PRO A 93 -15.73 9.84 -15.83
CA PRO A 93 -14.48 9.95 -16.56
C PRO A 93 -13.30 9.64 -15.65
N GLY A 94 -12.20 9.14 -16.20
CA GLY A 94 -11.02 8.77 -15.43
C GLY A 94 -10.59 9.90 -14.50
N LEU A 95 -10.23 9.53 -13.25
CA LEU A 95 -9.78 10.46 -12.22
C LEU A 95 -8.43 11.08 -12.56
N LYS A 96 -8.26 12.34 -12.19
CA LYS A 96 -6.99 13.07 -12.23
C LYS A 96 -6.35 13.07 -10.84
N GLU A 97 -5.03 13.25 -10.77
CA GLU A 97 -4.34 13.31 -9.47
C GLU A 97 -4.90 14.38 -8.52
N SER A 98 -5.40 15.52 -9.07
CA SER A 98 -6.07 16.56 -8.29
C SER A 98 -7.36 16.11 -7.63
N ASP A 99 -7.98 15.01 -8.08
CA ASP A 99 -9.28 14.53 -7.59
C ASP A 99 -9.22 13.86 -6.20
N ALA A 100 -8.02 13.76 -5.63
CA ALA A 100 -7.87 13.47 -4.21
C ALA A 100 -8.33 14.66 -3.30
N TYR A 101 -8.60 15.82 -3.89
CA TYR A 101 -9.02 17.01 -3.16
C TYR A 101 -10.32 17.60 -3.74
N PRO A 102 -11.20 18.20 -2.88
CA PRO A 102 -11.09 18.23 -1.42
C PRO A 102 -11.00 16.82 -0.82
N ALA A 103 -10.23 16.66 0.27
CA ALA A 103 -9.91 15.37 0.83
C ALA A 103 -11.14 14.65 1.40
N GLN A 104 -11.45 13.49 0.84
CA GLN A 104 -12.49 12.58 1.28
C GLN A 104 -12.07 11.16 0.92
N ALA A 105 -10.91 10.78 1.45
CA ALA A 105 -10.30 9.48 1.19
C ALA A 105 -11.14 8.34 1.78
N GLU A 106 -10.99 7.15 1.20
CA GLU A 106 -11.76 5.98 1.57
C GLU A 106 -11.24 5.38 2.88
N ASP A 107 -12.06 5.51 3.93
CA ASP A 107 -11.89 4.95 5.27
C ASP A 107 -10.45 5.08 5.85
N GLY A 108 -10.12 4.29 6.88
CA GLY A 108 -8.83 4.37 7.58
C GLY A 108 -7.62 4.19 6.67
N TYR A 109 -7.67 3.24 5.76
CA TYR A 109 -6.58 2.98 4.82
C TYR A 109 -6.34 4.16 3.85
N GLY A 110 -7.39 4.70 3.23
CA GLY A 110 -7.26 5.83 2.31
C GLY A 110 -6.73 7.09 3.00
N TRP A 111 -7.20 7.36 4.22
CA TRP A 111 -6.72 8.50 5.00
C TRP A 111 -5.27 8.36 5.43
N GLU A 112 -4.83 7.16 5.84
CA GLU A 112 -3.41 6.88 6.12
C GLU A 112 -2.55 7.17 4.88
N LYS A 113 -2.95 6.63 3.73
CA LYS A 113 -2.21 6.82 2.48
C LYS A 113 -2.14 8.29 2.07
N LEU A 114 -3.23 9.03 2.14
CA LEU A 114 -3.27 10.44 1.79
C LEU A 114 -2.41 11.30 2.75
N PHE A 115 -2.44 10.99 4.04
CA PHE A 115 -1.58 11.64 5.03
C PHE A 115 -0.10 11.37 4.73
N SER A 116 0.24 10.13 4.44
CA SER A 116 1.61 9.72 4.08
C SER A 116 2.12 10.36 2.79
N GLU A 117 1.26 10.58 1.77
CA GLU A 117 1.60 11.40 0.60
C GLU A 117 2.00 12.83 1.00
N ARG A 118 1.24 13.44 1.91
CA ARG A 118 1.54 14.79 2.43
C ARG A 118 2.86 14.81 3.17
N MET A 119 3.14 13.80 3.99
CA MET A 119 4.44 13.66 4.67
C MET A 119 5.59 13.57 3.66
N CYS A 120 5.49 12.71 2.65
CA CYS A 120 6.51 12.59 1.60
C CYS A 120 6.76 13.94 0.91
N ARG A 121 5.71 14.69 0.62
CA ARG A 121 5.82 16.03 0.03
C ARG A 121 6.58 17.00 0.95
N HIS A 122 6.18 17.09 2.22
CA HIS A 122 6.81 18.04 3.15
C HIS A 122 8.25 17.64 3.51
N PHE A 123 8.55 16.34 3.62
CA PHE A 123 9.93 15.90 3.78
C PHE A 123 10.82 16.27 2.58
N ARG A 124 10.26 16.30 1.36
CA ARG A 124 10.96 16.83 0.19
C ARG A 124 11.17 18.33 0.27
N GLU A 125 10.13 19.08 0.67
CA GLU A 125 10.16 20.55 0.77
C GLU A 125 11.11 21.01 1.89
N ASP A 126 11.08 20.38 3.05
CA ASP A 126 11.82 20.82 4.24
C ASP A 126 13.24 20.25 4.33
N TYR A 127 13.45 19.03 3.86
CA TYR A 127 14.71 18.29 4.04
C TYR A 127 15.41 17.93 2.73
N GLY A 128 14.82 18.20 1.58
CA GLY A 128 15.43 17.96 0.27
C GLY A 128 15.45 16.51 -0.18
N ILE A 129 14.79 15.57 0.53
CA ILE A 129 14.70 14.16 0.12
C ILE A 129 13.92 14.07 -1.19
N ASN A 130 14.48 13.41 -2.20
CA ASN A 130 13.81 13.25 -3.49
C ASN A 130 12.70 12.19 -3.42
N THR A 131 11.55 12.56 -2.82
CA THR A 131 10.40 11.67 -2.69
C THR A 131 9.60 11.56 -3.98
N ARG A 132 9.10 10.36 -4.29
CA ARG A 132 8.16 10.06 -5.37
C ARG A 132 7.02 9.24 -4.81
N VAL A 133 5.81 9.55 -5.26
CA VAL A 133 4.58 8.86 -4.84
C VAL A 133 3.87 8.33 -6.06
N ALA A 134 3.43 7.08 -6.02
CA ALA A 134 2.54 6.50 -7.02
C ALA A 134 1.27 5.96 -6.37
N ARG A 135 0.11 6.30 -6.92
CA ARG A 135 -1.19 5.80 -6.50
C ARG A 135 -1.52 4.55 -7.28
N PHE A 136 -1.31 3.40 -6.66
CA PHE A 136 -1.64 2.14 -7.27
C PHE A 136 -3.14 1.88 -7.23
N HIS A 137 -3.70 1.43 -8.34
CA HIS A 137 -4.97 0.74 -8.38
C HIS A 137 -4.79 -0.71 -7.96
N ASN A 138 -5.79 -1.58 -8.19
CA ASN A 138 -5.68 -2.98 -7.79
C ASN A 138 -4.57 -3.69 -8.58
N VAL A 139 -3.53 -4.08 -7.86
CA VAL A 139 -2.43 -4.89 -8.40
C VAL A 139 -2.70 -6.36 -8.06
N TYR A 140 -2.67 -7.23 -9.04
CA TYR A 140 -2.86 -8.68 -8.91
C TYR A 140 -2.01 -9.41 -9.93
N GLY A 141 -1.77 -10.69 -9.73
CA GLY A 141 -1.01 -11.51 -10.67
C GLY A 141 -0.25 -12.64 -9.97
N PRO A 142 0.67 -13.30 -10.71
CA PRO A 142 1.50 -14.36 -10.16
C PRO A 142 2.23 -13.90 -8.89
N ASN A 143 2.33 -14.78 -7.91
CA ASN A 143 2.88 -14.54 -6.57
C ASN A 143 2.08 -13.58 -5.68
N GLY A 144 0.92 -13.07 -6.14
CA GLY A 144 0.00 -12.32 -5.30
C GLY A 144 -0.79 -13.24 -4.36
N THR A 145 -1.31 -12.68 -3.26
CA THR A 145 -2.22 -13.40 -2.35
C THR A 145 -3.50 -13.76 -3.08
N TRP A 146 -3.93 -15.03 -2.99
CA TRP A 146 -5.11 -15.54 -3.65
C TRP A 146 -6.14 -16.16 -2.69
N ASP A 147 -5.77 -16.30 -1.40
CA ASP A 147 -6.56 -16.85 -0.32
C ASP A 147 -6.23 -16.19 1.02
N GLY A 148 -7.04 -16.42 2.07
CA GLY A 148 -6.77 -15.98 3.44
C GLY A 148 -7.35 -14.60 3.80
N GLY A 149 -8.27 -14.03 2.99
CA GLY A 149 -9.04 -12.82 3.29
C GLY A 149 -8.33 -11.50 2.96
N ARG A 150 -7.10 -11.55 2.44
CA ARG A 150 -6.35 -10.37 1.97
C ARG A 150 -6.24 -10.30 0.44
N GLU A 151 -6.75 -11.27 -0.25
CA GLU A 151 -6.71 -11.37 -1.71
C GLU A 151 -7.54 -10.27 -2.38
N LYS A 152 -7.09 -9.86 -3.57
CA LYS A 152 -7.84 -8.95 -4.43
C LYS A 152 -8.93 -9.70 -5.21
N ALA A 153 -10.00 -9.00 -5.58
CA ALA A 153 -11.16 -9.59 -6.23
C ALA A 153 -10.83 -10.49 -7.43
N PRO A 154 -9.94 -10.13 -8.38
CA PRO A 154 -9.61 -11.02 -9.49
C PRO A 154 -9.00 -12.36 -9.04
N ALA A 155 -8.12 -12.37 -8.05
CA ALA A 155 -7.52 -13.58 -7.50
C ALA A 155 -8.55 -14.44 -6.77
N ALA A 156 -9.41 -13.81 -5.94
CA ALA A 156 -10.51 -14.48 -5.26
C ALA A 156 -11.49 -15.13 -6.25
N MET A 157 -11.84 -14.44 -7.33
CA MET A 157 -12.74 -14.97 -8.36
C MET A 157 -12.14 -16.17 -9.09
N CYS A 158 -10.86 -16.07 -9.49
CA CYS A 158 -10.16 -17.20 -10.12
C CYS A 158 -10.18 -18.44 -9.19
N ARG A 159 -9.85 -18.25 -7.90
CA ARG A 159 -9.90 -19.33 -6.91
C ARG A 159 -11.29 -19.94 -6.81
N LYS A 160 -12.32 -19.12 -6.60
CA LYS A 160 -13.71 -19.58 -6.43
C LYS A 160 -14.22 -20.36 -7.63
N VAL A 161 -13.90 -19.93 -8.85
CA VAL A 161 -14.29 -20.64 -10.07
C VAL A 161 -13.60 -22.00 -10.15
N LEU A 162 -12.29 -22.06 -9.92
CA LEU A 162 -11.53 -23.33 -9.94
C LEU A 162 -11.99 -24.29 -8.84
N GLU A 163 -12.30 -23.80 -7.64
CA GLU A 163 -12.84 -24.60 -6.56
C GLU A 163 -14.24 -25.13 -6.89
N ALA A 164 -15.09 -24.32 -7.52
CA ALA A 164 -16.42 -24.75 -7.95
C ALA A 164 -16.33 -25.89 -8.98
N GLU A 165 -15.45 -25.75 -9.98
CA GLU A 165 -15.20 -26.79 -10.98
C GLU A 165 -14.67 -28.08 -10.32
N LEU A 166 -13.68 -27.98 -9.43
CA LEU A 166 -13.05 -29.09 -8.75
C LEU A 166 -14.05 -29.87 -7.86
N TYR A 167 -14.96 -29.14 -7.20
CA TYR A 167 -15.94 -29.75 -6.28
C TYR A 167 -17.32 -29.95 -6.90
N GLY A 168 -17.47 -29.75 -8.22
CA GLY A 168 -18.75 -29.98 -8.93
C GLY A 168 -19.88 -29.07 -8.45
N LYS A 169 -19.57 -27.82 -8.13
CA LYS A 169 -20.55 -26.78 -7.74
C LYS A 169 -20.95 -25.94 -8.95
N ASP A 170 -22.24 -25.73 -9.11
CA ASP A 170 -22.80 -24.93 -10.19
C ASP A 170 -22.83 -23.42 -9.88
N GLU A 171 -22.54 -23.02 -8.63
CA GLU A 171 -22.63 -21.65 -8.15
C GLU A 171 -21.41 -21.27 -7.32
N ILE A 172 -21.03 -20.01 -7.39
CA ILE A 172 -20.02 -19.36 -6.54
C ILE A 172 -20.62 -18.16 -5.80
N ASN A 173 -20.23 -17.99 -4.54
CA ASN A 173 -20.56 -16.78 -3.78
C ASN A 173 -19.56 -15.66 -4.15
N ILE A 174 -20.09 -14.51 -4.50
CA ILE A 174 -19.32 -13.29 -4.87
C ILE A 174 -19.29 -12.33 -3.70
#